data_c203698112cba53a7a3a579e3d1b9c98
#
_entry.id   c203698112cba53a7a3a579e3d1b9c98
#
_cell.length_a   1.000
_cell.length_b   1.000
_cell.length_c   1.000
_cell.angle_alpha   90.00
_cell.angle_beta   90.00
_cell.angle_gamma   90.00
#
_symmetry.space_group_name_H-M   'P 1'
#
loop_
_entity.id
_entity.type
_entity.pdbx_description
1 polymer ?
#
loop_
_entity_poly.entity_id
_entity_poly.type
_entity_poly.pdbx_seq_one_letter_code
_entity_poly.pdbx_strand_id
1 'polypeptide(L)'
;MRIYQPGRPAEVLETILADPALAASVVERRLLPARSARHAPFPAWLDERLAGALRERGIDQLYVHQAEALAELRAGRDIVVVTPTASGKSLCYDLPVLQSLTEDPASRALYLFPTKALGQDQLASFRELARAADLQVAAGIYDGDTPGPIRSTIRAAGQVVVTNPDMLHAAILPHHTKWFQLFEQLRYVVVDEAHTYRGVFGSHVADVLRRLLRLCDHYGSRPQIICCSATIGNPCLLYTSPSPRDKRQSRMPSSA
;
A
#
# COMPACT_ATOMS: atom_id res chain seq x y z
N MET A 1 38.18 12.61 -5.57
CA MET A 1 36.97 12.01 -4.99
C MET A 1 36.49 10.92 -5.95
N ARG A 2 36.77 9.65 -5.68
CA ARG A 2 36.33 8.55 -6.55
C ARG A 2 34.83 8.35 -6.32
N ILE A 3 34.03 8.55 -7.35
CA ILE A 3 32.60 8.23 -7.34
C ILE A 3 32.50 6.70 -7.23
N TYR A 4 31.98 6.23 -6.10
CA TYR A 4 31.70 4.82 -5.86
C TYR A 4 30.61 4.38 -6.83
N GLN A 5 30.98 3.60 -7.84
CA GLN A 5 30.01 2.85 -8.64
C GLN A 5 29.71 1.56 -7.85
N PRO A 6 28.45 1.31 -7.49
CA PRO A 6 28.11 0.06 -6.81
C PRO A 6 28.37 -1.08 -7.78
N GLY A 7 29.41 -1.89 -7.49
CA GLY A 7 29.69 -3.13 -8.19
C GLY A 7 28.52 -4.11 -8.05
N ARG A 8 28.42 -5.08 -8.95
CA ARG A 8 27.42 -6.15 -8.82
C ARG A 8 27.61 -6.84 -7.46
N PRO A 9 26.53 -7.23 -6.73
CA PRO A 9 26.64 -7.85 -5.40
C PRO A 9 27.64 -9.01 -5.34
N ALA A 10 27.78 -9.77 -6.44
CA ALA A 10 28.76 -10.84 -6.57
C ALA A 10 30.21 -10.33 -6.51
N GLU A 11 30.53 -9.22 -7.16
CA GLU A 11 31.87 -8.62 -7.18
C GLU A 11 32.25 -8.06 -5.80
N VAL A 12 31.27 -7.46 -5.10
CA VAL A 12 31.47 -7.00 -3.72
C VAL A 12 31.75 -8.17 -2.79
N LEU A 13 31.00 -9.28 -2.94
CA LEU A 13 31.22 -10.49 -2.15
C LEU A 13 32.58 -11.10 -2.42
N GLU A 14 33.01 -11.21 -3.66
CA GLU A 14 34.35 -11.72 -4.02
C GLU A 14 35.46 -10.83 -3.43
N THR A 15 35.29 -9.52 -3.42
CA THR A 15 36.22 -8.58 -2.78
C THR A 15 36.32 -8.82 -1.28
N ILE A 16 35.18 -9.04 -0.59
CA ILE A 16 35.14 -9.34 0.85
C ILE A 16 35.84 -10.67 1.14
N LEU A 17 35.60 -11.68 0.31
CA LEU A 17 36.19 -13.00 0.49
C LEU A 17 37.71 -13.05 0.15
N ALA A 18 38.19 -12.12 -0.69
CA ALA A 18 39.60 -11.99 -1.02
C ALA A 18 40.43 -11.32 0.09
N ASP A 19 39.80 -10.57 0.99
CA ASP A 19 40.48 -9.98 2.16
C ASP A 19 40.43 -10.95 3.34
N PRO A 20 41.60 -11.45 3.82
CA PRO A 20 41.62 -12.44 4.91
C PRO A 20 40.99 -11.95 6.22
N ALA A 21 41.06 -10.64 6.52
CA ALA A 21 40.49 -10.06 7.73
C ALA A 21 38.94 -10.00 7.65
N LEU A 22 38.41 -9.68 6.47
CA LEU A 22 36.97 -9.64 6.24
C LEU A 22 36.39 -11.05 6.06
N ALA A 23 37.10 -11.93 5.34
CA ALA A 23 36.73 -13.34 5.15
C ALA A 23 36.60 -14.11 6.48
N ALA A 24 37.47 -13.82 7.45
CA ALA A 24 37.38 -14.41 8.79
C ALA A 24 36.09 -14.05 9.55
N SER A 25 35.42 -12.97 9.17
CA SER A 25 34.14 -12.54 9.76
C SER A 25 32.94 -13.18 9.09
N VAL A 26 33.10 -13.87 7.96
CA VAL A 26 32.02 -14.56 7.24
C VAL A 26 31.73 -15.89 7.90
N VAL A 27 30.66 -16.01 8.63
CA VAL A 27 30.25 -17.20 9.37
C VAL A 27 29.57 -18.23 8.44
N GLU A 28 28.77 -17.76 7.48
CA GLU A 28 28.06 -18.63 6.55
C GLU A 28 27.83 -17.92 5.20
N ARG A 29 27.98 -18.68 4.12
CA ARG A 29 27.59 -18.24 2.76
C ARG A 29 26.44 -19.13 2.27
N ARG A 30 25.29 -18.54 2.04
CA ARG A 30 24.12 -19.26 1.53
C ARG A 30 23.69 -18.70 0.17
N LEU A 31 23.79 -19.53 -0.86
CA LEU A 31 23.28 -19.24 -2.18
C LEU A 31 21.81 -19.65 -2.25
N LEU A 32 20.92 -18.68 -2.42
CA LEU A 32 19.51 -18.96 -2.67
C LEU A 32 19.32 -19.19 -4.19
N PRO A 33 18.73 -20.32 -4.61
CA PRO A 33 18.46 -20.56 -6.02
C PRO A 33 17.48 -19.52 -6.57
N ALA A 34 17.72 -19.09 -7.82
CA ALA A 34 16.78 -18.23 -8.52
C ALA A 34 15.41 -18.93 -8.64
N ARG A 35 14.35 -18.22 -8.30
CA ARG A 35 12.97 -18.66 -8.54
C ARG A 35 12.46 -17.99 -9.80
N SER A 36 11.94 -18.79 -10.73
CA SER A 36 11.30 -18.23 -11.94
C SER A 36 10.09 -17.39 -11.54
N ALA A 37 10.05 -16.15 -11.99
CA ALA A 37 8.88 -15.31 -11.83
C ALA A 37 7.74 -15.81 -12.72
N ARG A 38 6.52 -15.80 -12.20
CA ARG A 38 5.30 -16.08 -12.97
C ARG A 38 4.66 -14.77 -13.37
N HIS A 39 4.43 -14.61 -14.65
CA HIS A 39 3.87 -13.38 -15.21
C HIS A 39 2.50 -13.63 -15.84
N ALA A 40 1.73 -12.56 -15.95
CA ALA A 40 0.46 -12.48 -16.64
C ALA A 40 0.41 -11.20 -17.50
N PRO A 41 -0.29 -11.20 -18.63
CA PRO A 41 -0.45 -10.01 -19.45
C PRO A 41 -1.20 -8.91 -18.69
N PHE A 42 -1.09 -7.68 -19.16
CA PHE A 42 -1.94 -6.59 -18.66
C PHE A 42 -3.41 -6.92 -18.93
N PRO A 43 -4.31 -6.64 -17.96
CA PRO A 43 -5.74 -6.79 -18.20
C PRO A 43 -6.21 -5.93 -19.37
N ALA A 44 -7.10 -6.43 -20.22
CA ALA A 44 -7.60 -5.72 -21.38
C ALA A 44 -8.36 -4.41 -21.05
N TRP A 45 -8.80 -4.26 -19.81
CA TRP A 45 -9.48 -3.06 -19.31
C TRP A 45 -8.52 -2.01 -18.74
N LEU A 46 -7.23 -2.31 -18.60
CA LEU A 46 -6.24 -1.34 -18.12
C LEU A 46 -6.06 -0.23 -19.15
N ASP A 47 -6.11 1.03 -18.70
CA ASP A 47 -5.88 2.19 -19.57
C ASP A 47 -4.53 2.07 -20.28
N GLU A 48 -4.51 2.30 -21.59
CA GLU A 48 -3.29 2.10 -22.39
C GLU A 48 -2.16 3.07 -22.01
N ARG A 49 -2.48 4.24 -21.45
CA ARG A 49 -1.48 5.17 -20.91
C ARG A 49 -0.76 4.58 -19.70
N LEU A 50 -1.49 3.87 -18.81
CA LEU A 50 -0.91 3.16 -17.68
C LEU A 50 -0.06 1.98 -18.14
N ALA A 51 -0.56 1.20 -19.11
CA ALA A 51 0.20 0.10 -19.69
C ALA A 51 1.48 0.61 -20.41
N GLY A 52 1.40 1.72 -21.14
CA GLY A 52 2.53 2.39 -21.77
C GLY A 52 3.58 2.82 -20.75
N ALA A 53 3.16 3.53 -19.70
CA ALA A 53 4.04 3.97 -18.61
C ALA A 53 4.75 2.81 -17.89
N LEU A 54 4.10 1.66 -17.77
CA LEU A 54 4.73 0.45 -17.22
C LEU A 54 5.79 -0.12 -18.18
N ARG A 55 5.49 -0.19 -19.50
CA ARG A 55 6.45 -0.65 -20.50
C ARG A 55 7.69 0.24 -20.56
N GLU A 56 7.53 1.56 -20.44
CA GLU A 56 8.66 2.51 -20.37
C GLU A 56 9.56 2.25 -19.14
N ARG A 57 9.00 1.68 -18.08
CA ARG A 57 9.74 1.23 -16.90
C ARG A 57 10.31 -0.18 -17.01
N GLY A 58 10.20 -0.82 -18.20
CA GLY A 58 10.64 -2.19 -18.44
C GLY A 58 9.72 -3.26 -17.86
N ILE A 59 8.46 -2.93 -17.56
CA ILE A 59 7.44 -3.85 -17.08
C ILE A 59 6.49 -4.16 -18.23
N ASP A 60 6.77 -5.23 -18.97
CA ASP A 60 5.95 -5.66 -20.10
C ASP A 60 4.78 -6.57 -19.67
N GLN A 61 4.86 -7.14 -18.50
CA GLN A 61 3.88 -8.06 -17.92
C GLN A 61 3.80 -7.85 -16.40
N LEU A 62 2.65 -8.11 -15.82
CA LEU A 62 2.47 -8.11 -14.37
C LEU A 62 2.95 -9.43 -13.78
N TYR A 63 3.36 -9.42 -12.52
CA TYR A 63 3.43 -10.65 -11.75
C TYR A 63 2.03 -11.22 -11.55
N VAL A 64 1.91 -12.55 -11.47
CA VAL A 64 0.60 -13.23 -11.30
C VAL A 64 -0.17 -12.67 -10.11
N HIS A 65 0.48 -12.44 -8.96
CA HIS A 65 -0.20 -11.87 -7.78
C HIS A 65 -0.72 -10.44 -7.99
N GLN A 66 -0.06 -9.64 -8.86
CA GLN A 66 -0.54 -8.30 -9.22
C GLN A 66 -1.78 -8.41 -10.12
N ALA A 67 -1.74 -9.28 -11.13
CA ALA A 67 -2.88 -9.50 -12.01
C ALA A 67 -4.10 -10.07 -11.26
N GLU A 68 -3.87 -11.01 -10.34
CA GLU A 68 -4.91 -11.54 -9.45
C GLU A 68 -5.51 -10.44 -8.56
N ALA A 69 -4.67 -9.60 -7.94
CA ALA A 69 -5.12 -8.47 -7.13
C ALA A 69 -6.02 -7.51 -7.92
N LEU A 70 -5.61 -7.16 -9.14
CA LEU A 70 -6.40 -6.31 -10.03
C LEU A 70 -7.74 -6.95 -10.41
N ALA A 71 -7.77 -8.25 -10.69
CA ALA A 71 -8.98 -8.98 -11.04
C ALA A 71 -9.97 -9.03 -9.86
N GLU A 72 -9.48 -9.28 -8.63
CA GLU A 72 -10.29 -9.30 -7.42
C GLU A 72 -10.90 -7.92 -7.13
N LEU A 73 -10.11 -6.86 -7.24
CA LEU A 73 -10.60 -5.50 -7.05
C LEU A 73 -11.61 -5.09 -8.13
N ARG A 74 -11.39 -5.49 -9.38
CA ARG A 74 -12.37 -5.24 -10.45
C ARG A 74 -13.69 -5.96 -10.20
N ALA A 75 -13.64 -7.11 -9.53
CA ALA A 75 -14.84 -7.86 -9.11
C ALA A 75 -15.49 -7.31 -7.83
N GLY A 76 -15.03 -6.18 -7.29
CA GLY A 76 -15.60 -5.53 -6.11
C GLY A 76 -15.19 -6.16 -4.77
N ARG A 77 -14.13 -6.97 -4.72
CA ARG A 77 -13.69 -7.66 -3.51
C ARG A 77 -12.54 -6.93 -2.81
N ASP A 78 -12.53 -6.97 -1.50
CA ASP A 78 -11.37 -6.57 -0.69
C ASP A 78 -10.24 -7.57 -0.85
N ILE A 79 -9.00 -7.10 -0.75
CA ILE A 79 -7.83 -7.95 -0.93
C ILE A 79 -6.81 -7.80 0.18
N VAL A 80 -6.09 -8.90 0.44
CA VAL A 80 -4.89 -8.93 1.25
C VAL A 80 -3.75 -9.52 0.44
N VAL A 81 -2.74 -8.72 0.13
CA VAL A 81 -1.56 -9.13 -0.63
C VAL A 81 -0.42 -9.43 0.33
N VAL A 82 -0.02 -10.70 0.41
CA VAL A 82 1.08 -11.15 1.26
C VAL A 82 2.17 -11.74 0.40
N THR A 83 3.22 -10.96 0.18
CA THR A 83 4.37 -11.36 -0.64
C THR A 83 5.65 -10.82 -0.01
N PRO A 84 6.82 -11.40 -0.29
CA PRO A 84 8.09 -10.87 0.21
C PRO A 84 8.28 -9.38 -0.10
N THR A 85 9.18 -8.73 0.62
CA THR A 85 9.60 -7.36 0.30
C THR A 85 10.18 -7.29 -1.12
N ALA A 86 10.08 -6.13 -1.77
CA ALA A 86 10.53 -5.91 -3.14
C ALA A 86 9.86 -6.80 -4.22
N SER A 87 8.65 -7.29 -3.97
CA SER A 87 7.85 -8.07 -4.93
C SER A 87 6.92 -7.23 -5.81
N GLY A 88 7.02 -5.90 -5.75
CA GLY A 88 6.18 -4.99 -6.53
C GLY A 88 4.73 -4.86 -6.01
N LYS A 89 4.51 -5.00 -4.69
CA LYS A 89 3.18 -4.86 -4.05
C LYS A 89 2.49 -3.53 -4.35
N SER A 90 3.25 -2.45 -4.51
CA SER A 90 2.68 -1.12 -4.78
C SER A 90 1.80 -1.09 -6.03
N LEU A 91 2.15 -1.82 -7.06
CA LEU A 91 1.31 -1.92 -8.27
C LEU A 91 -0.05 -2.57 -8.01
N CYS A 92 -0.19 -3.39 -6.94
CA CYS A 92 -1.48 -3.98 -6.57
C CYS A 92 -2.51 -2.93 -6.11
N TYR A 93 -2.05 -1.76 -5.64
CA TYR A 93 -2.92 -0.66 -5.22
C TYR A 93 -2.79 0.60 -6.08
N ASP A 94 -1.61 0.91 -6.63
CA ASP A 94 -1.43 2.10 -7.46
C ASP A 94 -2.17 1.99 -8.79
N LEU A 95 -2.12 0.82 -9.44
CA LEU A 95 -2.80 0.63 -10.72
C LEU A 95 -4.33 0.73 -10.61
N PRO A 96 -5.03 0.06 -9.68
CA PRO A 96 -6.48 0.19 -9.56
C PRO A 96 -6.90 1.61 -9.15
N VAL A 97 -6.11 2.30 -8.33
CA VAL A 97 -6.39 3.70 -7.97
C VAL A 97 -6.24 4.61 -9.18
N LEU A 98 -5.13 4.53 -9.92
CA LEU A 98 -4.93 5.32 -11.14
C LEU A 98 -6.00 4.98 -12.19
N GLN A 99 -6.33 3.70 -12.40
CA GLN A 99 -7.39 3.28 -13.30
C GLN A 99 -8.74 3.89 -12.90
N SER A 100 -9.08 3.88 -11.61
CA SER A 100 -10.34 4.47 -11.16
C SER A 100 -10.40 5.98 -11.41
N LEU A 101 -9.28 6.67 -11.32
CA LEU A 101 -9.18 8.10 -11.60
C LEU A 101 -9.29 8.42 -13.10
N THR A 102 -8.92 7.50 -13.98
CA THR A 102 -9.16 7.64 -15.43
C THR A 102 -10.63 7.43 -15.77
N GLU A 103 -11.31 6.51 -15.09
CA GLU A 103 -12.73 6.18 -15.28
C GLU A 103 -13.65 7.25 -14.66
N ASP A 104 -13.29 7.72 -13.46
CA ASP A 104 -14.02 8.73 -12.70
C ASP A 104 -13.05 9.65 -11.93
N PRO A 105 -12.82 10.88 -12.44
CA PRO A 105 -11.94 11.86 -11.79
C PRO A 105 -12.40 12.31 -10.40
N ALA A 106 -13.67 12.08 -10.02
CA ALA A 106 -14.15 12.36 -8.67
C ALA A 106 -13.72 11.32 -7.66
N SER A 107 -13.33 10.12 -8.09
CA SER A 107 -12.84 9.04 -7.21
C SER A 107 -11.77 9.51 -6.24
N ARG A 108 -11.78 8.96 -5.04
CA ARG A 108 -10.80 9.25 -3.99
C ARG A 108 -10.17 7.97 -3.46
N ALA A 109 -8.93 8.08 -3.01
CA ALA A 109 -8.22 7.00 -2.32
C ALA A 109 -7.54 7.52 -1.05
N LEU A 110 -7.51 6.70 -0.02
CA LEU A 110 -6.84 6.94 1.25
C LEU A 110 -5.74 5.90 1.44
N TYR A 111 -4.50 6.35 1.55
CA TYR A 111 -3.33 5.49 1.76
C TYR A 111 -2.84 5.63 3.20
N LEU A 112 -2.72 4.51 3.90
CA LEU A 112 -2.27 4.44 5.28
C LEU A 112 -0.91 3.73 5.34
N PHE A 113 0.11 4.48 5.73
CA PHE A 113 1.47 3.96 5.94
C PHE A 113 1.86 4.08 7.42
N PRO A 114 2.68 3.16 7.96
CA PRO A 114 3.11 3.20 9.35
C PRO A 114 4.08 4.34 9.65
N THR A 115 4.84 4.78 8.65
CA THR A 115 5.85 5.83 8.81
C THR A 115 5.72 6.91 7.74
N LYS A 116 6.10 8.15 8.11
CA LYS A 116 6.10 9.29 7.19
C LYS A 116 7.05 9.08 6.01
N ALA A 117 8.25 8.53 6.27
CA ALA A 117 9.25 8.29 5.23
C ALA A 117 8.72 7.35 4.15
N LEU A 118 8.12 6.23 4.56
CA LEU A 118 7.52 5.28 3.62
C LEU A 118 6.38 5.93 2.81
N GLY A 119 5.53 6.72 3.47
CA GLY A 119 4.47 7.46 2.79
C GLY A 119 5.02 8.45 1.75
N GLN A 120 6.13 9.12 2.04
CA GLN A 120 6.79 10.04 1.11
C GLN A 120 7.36 9.30 -0.11
N ASP A 121 8.07 8.20 0.10
CA ASP A 121 8.66 7.39 -0.96
C ASP A 121 7.58 6.79 -1.88
N GLN A 122 6.52 6.25 -1.29
CA GLN A 122 5.40 5.69 -2.05
C GLN A 122 4.63 6.76 -2.82
N LEU A 123 4.40 7.94 -2.23
CA LEU A 123 3.77 9.06 -2.95
C LEU A 123 4.64 9.54 -4.12
N ALA A 124 5.97 9.59 -3.96
CA ALA A 124 6.88 9.96 -5.03
C ALA A 124 6.76 8.96 -6.19
N SER A 125 6.83 7.66 -5.90
CA SER A 125 6.68 6.58 -6.89
C SER A 125 5.31 6.62 -7.60
N PHE A 126 4.22 6.83 -6.84
CA PHE A 126 2.87 6.98 -7.37
C PHE A 126 2.77 8.16 -8.35
N ARG A 127 3.31 9.33 -7.96
CA ARG A 127 3.32 10.53 -8.81
C ARG A 127 4.14 10.35 -10.08
N GLU A 128 5.25 9.64 -10.00
CA GLU A 128 6.06 9.30 -11.18
C GLU A 128 5.29 8.42 -12.16
N LEU A 129 4.58 7.41 -11.66
CA LEU A 129 3.74 6.55 -12.50
C LEU A 129 2.59 7.34 -13.13
N ALA A 130 1.90 8.16 -12.35
CA ALA A 130 0.83 9.02 -12.86
C ALA A 130 1.35 9.97 -13.97
N ARG A 131 2.50 10.61 -13.73
CA ARG A 131 3.12 11.52 -14.72
C ARG A 131 3.53 10.78 -15.99
N ALA A 132 4.13 9.60 -15.89
CA ALA A 132 4.51 8.78 -17.03
C ALA A 132 3.29 8.36 -17.86
N ALA A 133 2.13 8.18 -17.21
CA ALA A 133 0.85 7.91 -17.88
C ALA A 133 0.10 9.16 -18.32
N ASP A 134 0.72 10.35 -18.27
CA ASP A 134 0.07 11.65 -18.57
C ASP A 134 -1.24 11.89 -17.79
N LEU A 135 -1.25 11.47 -16.51
CA LEU A 135 -2.39 11.65 -15.62
C LEU A 135 -2.10 12.79 -14.63
N GLN A 136 -2.97 13.78 -14.60
CA GLN A 136 -2.94 14.87 -13.63
C GLN A 136 -3.70 14.43 -12.37
N VAL A 137 -2.98 14.02 -11.33
CA VAL A 137 -3.58 13.53 -10.09
C VAL A 137 -3.21 14.43 -8.91
N ALA A 138 -4.20 14.92 -8.20
CA ALA A 138 -4.03 15.68 -6.96
C ALA A 138 -3.77 14.70 -5.80
N ALA A 139 -2.52 14.33 -5.60
CA ALA A 139 -2.08 13.45 -4.52
C ALA A 139 -1.23 14.21 -3.50
N GLY A 140 -1.44 13.97 -2.20
CA GLY A 140 -0.69 14.69 -1.16
C GLY A 140 -0.60 13.96 0.17
N ILE A 141 0.45 14.31 0.95
CA ILE A 141 0.64 13.82 2.31
C ILE A 141 -0.11 14.74 3.29
N TYR A 142 -0.89 14.12 4.16
CA TYR A 142 -1.56 14.77 5.25
C TYR A 142 -1.09 14.19 6.58
N ASP A 143 -0.11 14.87 7.19
CA ASP A 143 0.50 14.46 8.45
C ASP A 143 0.73 15.66 9.39
N GLY A 144 1.42 15.44 10.52
CA GLY A 144 1.72 16.47 11.53
C GLY A 144 2.56 17.63 10.99
N ASP A 145 3.41 17.37 10.00
CA ASP A 145 4.37 18.36 9.46
C ASP A 145 3.81 19.10 8.23
N THR A 146 2.65 18.65 7.70
CA THR A 146 2.04 19.30 6.53
C THR A 146 1.59 20.72 6.85
N PRO A 147 2.07 21.76 6.13
CA PRO A 147 1.70 23.15 6.36
C PRO A 147 0.20 23.41 6.18
N GLY A 148 -0.34 24.35 6.95
CA GLY A 148 -1.79 24.69 6.97
C GLY A 148 -2.41 24.94 5.59
N PRO A 149 -1.81 25.78 4.72
CA PRO A 149 -2.33 25.99 3.36
C PRO A 149 -2.39 24.71 2.54
N ILE A 150 -1.35 23.86 2.60
CA ILE A 150 -1.30 22.58 1.90
C ILE A 150 -2.37 21.62 2.44
N ARG A 151 -2.58 21.57 3.76
CA ARG A 151 -3.69 20.80 4.37
C ARG A 151 -5.04 21.22 3.82
N SER A 152 -5.27 22.52 3.63
CA SER A 152 -6.52 23.02 3.06
C SER A 152 -6.71 22.57 1.62
N THR A 153 -5.66 22.62 0.80
CA THR A 153 -5.68 22.16 -0.59
C THR A 153 -5.94 20.66 -0.67
N ILE A 154 -5.27 19.85 0.16
CA ILE A 154 -5.49 18.38 0.18
C ILE A 154 -6.93 18.06 0.57
N ARG A 155 -7.52 18.74 1.55
CA ARG A 155 -8.92 18.54 1.93
C ARG A 155 -9.87 18.86 0.80
N ALA A 156 -9.64 19.95 0.08
CA ALA A 156 -10.54 20.43 -0.95
C ALA A 156 -10.43 19.65 -2.26
N ALA A 157 -9.21 19.28 -2.66
CA ALA A 157 -8.95 18.76 -4.00
C ALA A 157 -8.18 17.43 -4.03
N GLY A 158 -7.71 16.90 -2.89
CA GLY A 158 -6.91 15.69 -2.85
C GLY A 158 -7.66 14.46 -3.34
N GLN A 159 -7.24 13.91 -4.48
CA GLN A 159 -7.76 12.65 -5.00
C GLN A 159 -7.13 11.45 -4.29
N VAL A 160 -5.83 11.54 -3.99
CA VAL A 160 -5.13 10.53 -3.19
C VAL A 160 -4.54 11.21 -1.96
N VAL A 161 -5.02 10.80 -0.79
CA VAL A 161 -4.56 11.30 0.50
C VAL A 161 -3.69 10.24 1.17
N VAL A 162 -2.42 10.55 1.34
CA VAL A 162 -1.45 9.70 2.04
C VAL A 162 -1.33 10.18 3.49
N THR A 163 -1.52 9.29 4.44
CA THR A 163 -1.48 9.59 5.87
C THR A 163 -1.08 8.37 6.70
N ASN A 164 -1.23 8.44 8.01
CA ASN A 164 -1.05 7.31 8.92
C ASN A 164 -2.29 7.10 9.80
N PRO A 165 -2.40 5.95 10.50
CA PRO A 165 -3.56 5.68 11.35
C PRO A 165 -3.80 6.71 12.47
N ASP A 166 -2.74 7.28 13.04
CA ASP A 166 -2.86 8.28 14.12
C ASP A 166 -3.48 9.58 13.59
N MET A 167 -3.02 10.05 12.42
CA MET A 167 -3.58 11.23 11.78
C MET A 167 -5.02 11.00 11.30
N LEU A 168 -5.30 9.81 10.78
CA LEU A 168 -6.67 9.42 10.44
C LEU A 168 -7.57 9.51 11.69
N HIS A 169 -7.11 8.93 12.82
CA HIS A 169 -7.84 8.93 14.08
C HIS A 169 -8.05 10.34 14.66
N ALA A 170 -6.97 11.14 14.75
CA ALA A 170 -6.96 12.39 15.50
C ALA A 170 -7.38 13.62 14.68
N ALA A 171 -7.12 13.64 13.36
CA ALA A 171 -7.27 14.82 12.55
C ALA A 171 -8.29 14.70 11.40
N ILE A 172 -8.55 13.51 10.90
CA ILE A 172 -9.48 13.31 9.77
C ILE A 172 -10.87 12.90 10.27
N LEU A 173 -10.97 11.78 10.99
CA LEU A 173 -12.27 11.25 11.45
C LEU A 173 -13.05 12.20 12.39
N PRO A 174 -12.43 12.90 13.38
CA PRO A 174 -13.16 13.84 14.21
C PRO A 174 -13.67 15.07 13.44
N HIS A 175 -13.03 15.41 12.35
CA HIS A 175 -13.37 16.56 11.49
C HIS A 175 -13.99 16.12 10.16
N HIS A 176 -14.70 15.00 10.14
CA HIS A 176 -15.25 14.37 8.94
C HIS A 176 -16.07 15.31 8.06
N THR A 177 -16.78 16.27 8.64
CA THR A 177 -17.54 17.28 7.88
C THR A 177 -16.68 18.15 6.97
N LYS A 178 -15.39 18.37 7.33
CA LYS A 178 -14.42 19.07 6.49
C LYS A 178 -13.82 18.17 5.41
N TRP A 179 -14.07 16.88 5.50
CA TRP A 179 -13.56 15.85 4.61
C TRP A 179 -14.69 15.14 3.85
N PHE A 180 -15.88 15.74 3.79
CA PHE A 180 -17.07 15.09 3.24
C PHE A 180 -16.83 14.57 1.82
N GLN A 181 -16.15 15.35 0.95
CA GLN A 181 -15.82 14.94 -0.41
C GLN A 181 -14.92 13.69 -0.46
N LEU A 182 -13.96 13.57 0.47
CA LEU A 182 -13.15 12.36 0.58
C LEU A 182 -14.03 11.16 0.91
N PHE A 183 -14.88 11.28 1.94
CA PHE A 183 -15.71 10.16 2.38
C PHE A 183 -16.80 9.78 1.39
N GLU A 184 -17.41 10.77 0.72
CA GLU A 184 -18.46 10.55 -0.28
C GLU A 184 -17.94 9.80 -1.51
N GLN A 185 -16.71 10.12 -1.95
CA GLN A 185 -16.11 9.61 -3.19
C GLN A 185 -15.02 8.56 -2.92
N LEU A 186 -14.88 8.10 -1.69
CA LEU A 186 -13.82 7.16 -1.32
C LEU A 186 -14.07 5.80 -1.97
N ARG A 187 -13.17 5.40 -2.86
CA ARG A 187 -13.25 4.14 -3.60
C ARG A 187 -12.27 3.09 -3.07
N TYR A 188 -11.10 3.52 -2.60
CA TYR A 188 -10.08 2.63 -2.07
C TYR A 188 -9.49 3.12 -0.77
N VAL A 189 -9.28 2.18 0.16
CA VAL A 189 -8.47 2.36 1.37
C VAL A 189 -7.30 1.40 1.30
N VAL A 190 -6.10 1.93 1.18
CA VAL A 190 -4.86 1.15 1.13
C VAL A 190 -4.24 1.14 2.53
N VAL A 191 -3.92 -0.04 3.03
CA VAL A 191 -3.20 -0.24 4.29
C VAL A 191 -1.93 -1.00 3.97
N ASP A 192 -0.82 -0.29 3.87
CA ASP A 192 0.46 -0.91 3.56
C ASP A 192 1.27 -1.23 4.82
N GLU A 193 2.21 -2.17 4.68
CA GLU A 193 3.01 -2.73 5.78
C GLU A 193 2.16 -3.17 6.98
N ALA A 194 1.02 -3.79 6.69
CA ALA A 194 0.01 -4.19 7.67
C ALA A 194 0.56 -5.10 8.79
N HIS A 195 1.68 -5.80 8.54
CA HIS A 195 2.37 -6.60 9.56
C HIS A 195 2.95 -5.77 10.72
N THR A 196 3.06 -4.46 10.57
CA THR A 196 3.50 -3.56 11.66
C THR A 196 2.39 -3.32 12.69
N TYR A 197 1.13 -3.49 12.30
CA TYR A 197 -0.03 -3.27 13.15
C TYR A 197 -0.35 -4.54 13.96
N ARG A 198 0.36 -4.74 15.09
CA ARG A 198 0.25 -5.93 15.95
C ARG A 198 -0.14 -5.58 17.39
N GLY A 199 -0.70 -6.57 18.10
CA GLY A 199 -1.04 -6.44 19.51
C GLY A 199 -2.05 -5.31 19.75
N VAL A 200 -1.86 -4.55 20.83
CA VAL A 200 -2.74 -3.44 21.24
C VAL A 200 -2.84 -2.37 20.17
N PHE A 201 -1.71 -2.00 19.55
CA PHE A 201 -1.69 -1.01 18.48
C PHE A 201 -2.52 -1.48 17.27
N GLY A 202 -2.37 -2.74 16.87
CA GLY A 202 -3.18 -3.31 15.78
C GLY A 202 -4.68 -3.29 16.07
N SER A 203 -5.08 -3.56 17.34
CA SER A 203 -6.48 -3.45 17.75
C SER A 203 -7.01 -2.02 17.62
N HIS A 204 -6.22 -1.02 18.00
CA HIS A 204 -6.60 0.39 17.83
C HIS A 204 -6.73 0.77 16.35
N VAL A 205 -5.79 0.34 15.50
CA VAL A 205 -5.89 0.58 14.04
C VAL A 205 -7.14 -0.06 13.46
N ALA A 206 -7.49 -1.28 13.87
CA ALA A 206 -8.73 -1.93 13.45
C ALA A 206 -9.98 -1.14 13.86
N ASP A 207 -10.01 -0.56 15.07
CA ASP A 207 -11.12 0.29 15.53
C ASP A 207 -11.19 1.60 14.75
N VAL A 208 -10.04 2.18 14.37
CA VAL A 208 -9.97 3.37 13.51
C VAL A 208 -10.54 3.07 12.12
N LEU A 209 -10.18 1.94 11.53
CA LEU A 209 -10.72 1.49 10.24
C LEU A 209 -12.23 1.23 10.31
N ARG A 210 -12.75 0.62 11.37
CA ARG A 210 -14.21 0.44 11.56
C ARG A 210 -14.94 1.78 11.65
N ARG A 211 -14.34 2.79 12.31
CA ARG A 211 -14.91 4.15 12.36
C ARG A 211 -14.88 4.80 10.99
N LEU A 212 -13.80 4.63 10.22
CA LEU A 212 -13.69 5.10 8.83
C LEU A 212 -14.83 4.51 7.99
N LEU A 213 -15.01 3.20 8.00
CA LEU A 213 -16.05 2.54 7.21
C LEU A 213 -17.47 2.98 7.58
N ARG A 214 -17.75 3.22 8.88
CA ARG A 214 -19.04 3.80 9.31
C ARG A 214 -19.27 5.21 8.77
N LEU A 215 -18.21 6.03 8.70
CA LEU A 215 -18.32 7.36 8.09
C LEU A 215 -18.51 7.27 6.57
N CYS A 216 -17.83 6.36 5.91
CA CYS A 216 -18.04 6.10 4.49
C CYS A 216 -19.51 5.70 4.20
N ASP A 217 -20.06 4.78 4.98
CA ASP A 217 -21.45 4.36 4.86
C ASP A 217 -22.43 5.54 5.13
N HIS A 218 -22.12 6.38 6.13
CA HIS A 218 -22.89 7.60 6.40
C HIS A 218 -22.89 8.59 5.23
N TYR A 219 -21.78 8.71 4.51
CA TYR A 219 -21.65 9.57 3.32
C TYR A 219 -22.02 8.86 2.01
N GLY A 220 -22.45 7.60 2.06
CA GLY A 220 -22.95 6.84 0.93
C GLY A 220 -21.87 6.11 0.11
N SER A 221 -20.63 6.06 0.57
CA SER A 221 -19.56 5.33 -0.11
C SER A 221 -19.28 3.97 0.55
N ARG A 222 -18.74 3.04 -0.25
CA ARG A 222 -18.29 1.72 0.21
C ARG A 222 -16.93 1.39 -0.40
N PRO A 223 -15.86 1.93 0.20
CA PRO A 223 -14.53 1.72 -0.34
C PRO A 223 -14.09 0.27 -0.22
N GLN A 224 -13.37 -0.21 -1.23
CA GLN A 224 -12.66 -1.47 -1.16
C GLN A 224 -11.37 -1.30 -0.36
N ILE A 225 -11.04 -2.33 0.42
CA ILE A 225 -9.84 -2.35 1.25
C ILE A 225 -8.76 -3.14 0.56
N ILE A 226 -7.59 -2.53 0.45
CA ILE A 226 -6.38 -3.14 -0.09
C ILE A 226 -5.34 -3.20 1.01
N CYS A 227 -5.10 -4.38 1.55
CA CYS A 227 -4.07 -4.61 2.54
C CYS A 227 -2.82 -5.20 1.92
N CYS A 228 -1.68 -4.58 2.15
CA CYS A 228 -0.38 -5.12 1.74
C CYS A 228 0.49 -5.41 2.95
N SER A 229 1.20 -6.53 2.90
CA SER A 229 2.07 -6.95 3.99
C SER A 229 3.27 -7.72 3.48
N ALA A 230 4.38 -7.67 4.22
CA ALA A 230 5.40 -8.68 4.14
C ALA A 230 4.84 -10.04 4.63
N THR A 231 5.61 -11.10 4.50
CA THR A 231 5.19 -12.45 4.87
C THR A 231 4.67 -12.52 6.32
N ILE A 232 3.40 -12.87 6.48
CA ILE A 232 2.73 -13.10 7.77
C ILE A 232 2.23 -14.54 7.79
N GLY A 233 2.31 -15.21 8.96
CA GLY A 233 1.86 -16.60 9.12
C GLY A 233 0.36 -16.80 8.91
N ASN A 234 -0.46 -15.81 9.25
CA ASN A 234 -1.92 -15.83 9.02
C ASN A 234 -2.48 -14.44 8.69
N PRO A 235 -2.51 -14.05 7.41
CA PRO A 235 -2.99 -12.74 6.99
C PRO A 235 -4.49 -12.53 7.22
N CYS A 236 -5.29 -13.58 7.22
CA CYS A 236 -6.74 -13.49 7.41
C CYS A 236 -7.11 -12.98 8.81
N LEU A 237 -6.34 -13.29 9.84
CA LEU A 237 -6.60 -12.83 11.21
C LEU A 237 -6.44 -11.32 11.36
N LEU A 238 -5.69 -10.66 10.50
CA LEU A 238 -5.52 -9.20 10.55
C LEU A 238 -6.84 -8.46 10.29
N TYR A 239 -7.71 -9.04 9.46
CA TYR A 239 -8.97 -8.45 9.00
C TYR A 239 -10.19 -9.00 9.71
N THR A 240 -10.18 -10.28 10.03
CA THR A 240 -11.33 -11.00 10.56
C THR A 240 -11.33 -11.13 12.08
N SER A 241 -10.26 -10.64 12.76
CA SER A 241 -10.22 -10.68 14.21
C SER A 241 -11.35 -9.81 14.78
N PRO A 242 -12.38 -10.39 15.39
CA PRO A 242 -13.47 -9.61 15.96
C PRO A 242 -12.91 -8.68 17.05
N SER A 243 -13.44 -7.46 17.12
CA SER A 243 -13.15 -6.55 18.23
C SER A 243 -13.39 -7.25 19.56
N PRO A 244 -12.64 -6.95 20.61
CA PRO A 244 -12.97 -7.39 21.95
C PRO A 244 -14.43 -7.09 22.37
N ARG A 245 -15.08 -6.10 21.72
CA ARG A 245 -16.50 -5.76 21.91
C ARG A 245 -17.44 -6.70 21.14
N ASP A 246 -16.98 -7.33 20.07
CA ASP A 246 -17.77 -8.27 19.26
C ASP A 246 -17.77 -9.69 19.87
N LYS A 247 -16.98 -9.91 20.92
CA LYS A 247 -16.88 -11.19 21.64
C LYS A 247 -18.14 -11.62 22.40
N ARG A 248 -19.25 -10.94 22.24
CA ARG A 248 -20.53 -11.44 22.80
C ARG A 248 -21.04 -12.73 22.13
N GLN A 249 -20.43 -13.20 21.03
CA GLN A 249 -20.91 -14.36 20.28
C GLN A 249 -19.92 -15.50 20.06
N SER A 250 -18.68 -15.44 20.50
CA SER A 250 -17.80 -16.61 20.42
C SER A 250 -17.33 -17.05 21.80
N ARG A 251 -18.19 -17.77 22.53
CA ARG A 251 -17.71 -18.74 23.52
C ARG A 251 -17.07 -19.86 22.73
N MET A 252 -15.74 -19.91 22.70
CA MET A 252 -15.06 -21.16 22.38
C MET A 252 -15.44 -22.19 23.44
N PRO A 253 -15.85 -23.42 23.06
CA PRO A 253 -15.96 -24.50 24.02
C PRO A 253 -14.57 -24.73 24.59
N SER A 254 -14.43 -24.67 25.92
CA SER A 254 -13.25 -25.16 26.60
C SER A 254 -13.17 -26.66 26.33
N SER A 255 -12.23 -27.07 25.49
CA SER A 255 -11.85 -28.47 25.47
C SER A 255 -11.15 -28.82 26.76
N ALA A 256 -11.77 -29.72 27.51
CA ALA A 256 -11.15 -30.47 28.58
C ALA A 256 -9.96 -31.29 28.08
#